data_0e7a686d5a608cb98a5eb9c239de7338
#
_entry.id   0e7a686d5a608cb98a5eb9c239de7338
#
_cell.length_a   1.000
_cell.length_b   1.000
_cell.length_c   1.000
_cell.angle_alpha   90.00
_cell.angle_beta   90.00
_cell.angle_gamma   90.00
#
_symmetry.space_group_name_H-M   'P 1'
#
loop_
_entity.id
_entity.type
_entity.pdbx_description
1 polymer ?
#
loop_
_entity_poly.entity_id
_entity_poly.type
_entity_poly.pdbx_seq_one_letter_code
_entity_poly.pdbx_strand_id
1 'polypeptide(L)'
;MSLEIGKCAKDPLDAAGLNFSQAGSGPKNGGVIIKAVVLREFGDPDVLCVDEVPIAQKGLDDILIRVRAAGVNRADLLERMGLYPPPDPQPRYHILGLECAGVVEQVGERVTRFHQGDRVMALVNGGAYAEYVACPADNAWLIPPALDDTQAAGIPEAFITAYDALVQKAELKMGQRVLIHAGAGGVGSAAIQLARQMGLHAAATVGSSEKAEHAKQFGAEVVINYHHEDFVREVLAWSDQGVDAVLDFVGQDYLKRNLAVLRTGGIVVVIGTLSGVKGELDLGDLLKRRLTVRGTALRSRPGYDKMRIIQEFATATSAFFQTGQLRAVIDQVFMLGEASQAHRYMASNKNIGKIILRMPPN
;
A
#
# COMPACT_ATOMS: atom_id res chain seq x y z
N MET A 1 11.81 21.61 26.35
CA MET A 1 12.81 21.79 25.30
C MET A 1 12.03 21.92 23.99
N SER A 2 11.83 23.15 23.53
CA SER A 2 11.04 23.47 22.34
C SER A 2 11.78 22.96 21.11
N LEU A 3 11.17 22.03 20.37
CA LEU A 3 11.65 21.61 19.05
C LEU A 3 11.41 22.77 18.07
N GLU A 4 12.49 23.37 17.60
CA GLU A 4 12.44 24.33 16.49
C GLU A 4 11.90 23.63 15.24
N ILE A 5 10.74 24.11 14.76
CA ILE A 5 10.16 23.72 13.50
C ILE A 5 11.03 24.33 12.39
N GLY A 6 11.83 23.50 11.71
CA GLY A 6 12.62 23.92 10.56
C GLY A 6 11.71 24.50 9.48
N LYS A 7 11.87 25.81 9.18
CA LYS A 7 11.16 26.48 8.09
C LYS A 7 11.66 25.96 6.76
N CYS A 8 10.79 25.37 5.96
CA CYS A 8 11.07 24.98 4.57
C CYS A 8 11.52 26.18 3.73
N ALA A 9 12.54 25.99 2.90
CA ALA A 9 13.08 27.01 2.01
C ALA A 9 12.03 27.47 0.99
N LYS A 10 12.09 28.77 0.62
CA LYS A 10 11.18 29.42 -0.32
C LYS A 10 11.71 29.37 -1.75
N ASP A 11 10.79 29.19 -2.66
CA ASP A 11 10.66 29.40 -4.09
C ASP A 11 10.92 28.23 -5.05
N PRO A 12 9.90 27.92 -5.88
CA PRO A 12 9.91 26.77 -6.79
C PRO A 12 10.25 27.16 -8.23
N LEU A 13 11.00 26.31 -8.92
CA LEU A 13 11.13 26.34 -10.39
C LEU A 13 10.34 25.18 -11.00
N ASP A 14 9.48 25.54 -11.95
CA ASP A 14 8.63 24.69 -12.76
C ASP A 14 9.39 23.56 -13.50
N ALA A 15 8.98 22.31 -13.23
CA ALA A 15 9.21 21.22 -14.16
C ALA A 15 8.07 20.21 -14.02
N ALA A 16 7.01 20.40 -14.78
CA ALA A 16 5.94 19.46 -15.10
C ALA A 16 4.52 20.07 -15.07
N GLY A 17 4.35 21.39 -15.25
CA GLY A 17 2.99 21.98 -15.44
C GLY A 17 2.08 21.90 -14.22
N LEU A 18 2.57 21.50 -13.05
CA LEU A 18 1.83 21.42 -11.81
C LEU A 18 1.95 22.76 -11.08
N ASN A 19 0.83 23.46 -10.96
CA ASN A 19 0.79 24.79 -10.35
C ASN A 19 0.71 24.67 -8.82
N PHE A 20 1.83 24.54 -8.14
CA PHE A 20 1.93 24.57 -6.67
C PHE A 20 1.73 25.98 -6.08
N SER A 21 1.58 27.02 -6.92
CA SER A 21 1.57 28.44 -6.52
C SER A 21 0.29 28.91 -5.81
N GLN A 22 -0.72 28.07 -5.61
CA GLN A 22 -1.93 28.45 -4.86
C GLN A 22 -1.87 28.20 -3.34
N ALA A 23 -0.72 27.79 -2.80
CA ALA A 23 -0.50 27.71 -1.34
C ALA A 23 -0.23 29.10 -0.74
N GLY A 24 -1.05 30.08 -1.08
CA GLY A 24 -0.92 31.46 -0.61
C GLY A 24 -1.97 31.79 0.44
N SER A 25 -1.50 32.41 1.55
CA SER A 25 -2.25 33.02 2.66
C SER A 25 -3.23 32.12 3.39
N GLY A 26 -2.99 31.91 4.69
CA GLY A 26 -3.81 31.13 5.61
C GLY A 26 -5.30 31.46 5.56
N PRO A 27 -6.15 30.63 6.19
CA PRO A 27 -7.59 30.68 6.06
C PRO A 27 -8.14 32.06 6.50
N LYS A 28 -8.79 32.75 5.59
CA LYS A 28 -9.51 34.01 5.90
C LYS A 28 -10.87 33.75 6.60
N ASN A 29 -11.24 32.49 6.80
CA ASN A 29 -12.46 32.12 7.55
C ASN A 29 -12.04 31.11 8.63
N GLY A 30 -12.46 31.33 9.87
CA GLY A 30 -12.10 30.63 11.11
C GLY A 30 -12.36 29.12 11.16
N GLY A 31 -11.84 28.37 10.17
CA GLY A 31 -11.86 26.91 10.11
C GLY A 31 -10.80 26.28 11.03
N VAL A 32 -11.05 25.05 11.46
CA VAL A 32 -10.09 24.25 12.25
C VAL A 32 -8.83 24.05 11.44
N ILE A 33 -7.67 24.35 12.03
CA ILE A 33 -6.34 24.15 11.45
C ILE A 33 -5.76 22.87 12.04
N ILE A 34 -5.14 22.07 11.19
CA ILE A 34 -4.55 20.78 11.52
C ILE A 34 -3.11 20.69 11.00
N LYS A 35 -2.32 19.80 11.59
CA LYS A 35 -0.98 19.47 11.08
C LYS A 35 -1.06 18.37 10.03
N ALA A 36 -0.29 18.56 8.93
CA ALA A 36 -0.16 17.60 7.86
C ALA A 36 1.25 17.65 7.26
N VAL A 37 1.70 16.56 6.67
CA VAL A 37 2.92 16.54 5.83
C VAL A 37 2.51 16.91 4.42
N VAL A 38 2.87 18.13 4.00
CA VAL A 38 2.49 18.69 2.70
C VAL A 38 3.64 18.53 1.71
N LEU A 39 3.34 18.01 0.53
CA LEU A 39 4.25 17.96 -0.60
C LEU A 39 4.08 19.23 -1.43
N ARG A 40 5.07 20.13 -1.37
CA ARG A 40 5.05 21.41 -2.10
C ARG A 40 5.77 21.33 -3.46
N GLU A 41 6.68 20.38 -3.59
CA GLU A 41 7.46 20.10 -4.80
C GLU A 41 7.85 18.63 -4.81
N PHE A 42 8.15 18.10 -5.99
CA PHE A 42 8.72 16.75 -6.11
C PHE A 42 10.21 16.77 -5.79
N GLY A 43 10.70 15.71 -5.16
CA GLY A 43 12.12 15.66 -4.84
C GLY A 43 12.50 14.56 -3.86
N ASP A 44 13.62 14.75 -3.19
CA ASP A 44 14.15 13.89 -2.14
C ASP A 44 13.29 13.93 -0.86
N PRO A 45 13.47 13.01 0.08
CA PRO A 45 12.64 12.96 1.29
C PRO A 45 12.57 14.27 2.10
N ASP A 46 13.54 15.17 1.96
CA ASP A 46 13.58 16.46 2.66
C ASP A 46 12.48 17.45 2.23
N VAL A 47 11.81 17.22 1.09
CA VAL A 47 10.64 18.02 0.66
C VAL A 47 9.39 17.75 1.52
N LEU A 48 9.41 16.69 2.36
CA LEU A 48 8.31 16.35 3.25
C LEU A 48 8.38 17.17 4.54
N CYS A 49 7.58 18.21 4.61
CA CYS A 49 7.54 19.13 5.76
C CYS A 49 6.16 19.11 6.43
N VAL A 50 6.15 19.17 7.76
CA VAL A 50 4.90 19.41 8.49
C VAL A 50 4.49 20.86 8.32
N ASP A 51 3.23 21.05 7.97
CA ASP A 51 2.63 22.37 7.78
C ASP A 51 1.25 22.43 8.45
N GLU A 52 0.74 23.63 8.64
CA GLU A 52 -0.61 23.87 9.15
C GLU A 52 -1.55 24.13 7.96
N VAL A 53 -2.58 23.31 7.86
CA VAL A 53 -3.57 23.34 6.78
C VAL A 53 -4.99 23.34 7.35
N PRO A 54 -5.97 23.90 6.61
CA PRO A 54 -7.37 23.74 7.00
C PRO A 54 -7.79 22.26 6.98
N ILE A 55 -8.61 21.86 7.95
CA ILE A 55 -9.20 20.53 7.99
C ILE A 55 -9.98 20.22 6.71
N ALA A 56 -9.87 18.99 6.24
CA ALA A 56 -10.59 18.53 5.05
C ALA A 56 -12.11 18.63 5.27
N GLN A 57 -12.84 19.12 4.27
CA GLN A 57 -14.30 19.12 4.27
C GLN A 57 -14.81 17.74 3.85
N LYS A 58 -15.71 17.15 4.64
CA LYS A 58 -16.39 15.91 4.27
C LYS A 58 -17.58 16.16 3.35
N GLY A 59 -17.84 15.25 2.41
CA GLY A 59 -19.08 15.20 1.64
C GLY A 59 -20.25 14.57 2.40
N LEU A 60 -21.38 14.45 1.72
CA LEU A 60 -22.60 13.84 2.29
C LEU A 60 -22.45 12.34 2.55
N ASP A 61 -21.63 11.67 1.76
CA ASP A 61 -21.39 10.23 1.82
C ASP A 61 -20.02 9.88 2.46
N ASP A 62 -19.32 10.91 3.01
CA ASP A 62 -17.99 10.75 3.59
C ASP A 62 -18.04 10.65 5.12
N ILE A 63 -16.95 10.11 5.65
CA ILE A 63 -16.61 10.25 7.08
C ILE A 63 -15.34 11.12 7.21
N LEU A 64 -15.25 11.89 8.27
CA LEU A 64 -14.04 12.56 8.71
C LEU A 64 -13.39 11.70 9.78
N ILE A 65 -12.18 11.21 9.50
CA ILE A 65 -11.41 10.36 10.41
C ILE A 65 -10.36 11.23 11.12
N ARG A 66 -10.35 11.22 12.44
CA ARG A 66 -9.21 11.68 13.22
C ARG A 66 -8.16 10.57 13.21
N VAL A 67 -7.11 10.78 12.43
CA VAL A 67 -6.07 9.80 12.18
C VAL A 67 -5.24 9.57 13.45
N ARG A 68 -4.98 8.32 13.78
CA ARG A 68 -4.08 7.90 14.84
C ARG A 68 -2.77 7.36 14.28
N ALA A 69 -2.85 6.67 13.15
CA ALA A 69 -1.72 6.11 12.45
C ALA A 69 -1.98 6.04 10.94
N ALA A 70 -0.94 6.17 10.13
CA ALA A 70 -0.98 6.04 8.66
C ALA A 70 0.13 5.10 8.18
N GLY A 71 -0.18 4.24 7.23
CA GLY A 71 0.80 3.35 6.61
C GLY A 71 1.63 4.07 5.55
N VAL A 72 2.94 3.80 5.53
CA VAL A 72 3.84 4.24 4.46
C VAL A 72 3.91 3.17 3.38
N ASN A 73 3.78 3.59 2.12
CA ASN A 73 3.75 2.71 0.97
C ASN A 73 4.79 3.12 -0.10
N ARG A 74 5.23 2.18 -0.93
CA ARG A 74 6.17 2.48 -2.02
C ARG A 74 5.60 3.53 -2.99
N ALA A 75 4.29 3.52 -3.19
CA ALA A 75 3.60 4.51 -4.01
C ALA A 75 3.77 5.94 -3.48
N ASP A 76 3.80 6.14 -2.15
CA ASP A 76 4.04 7.45 -1.55
C ASP A 76 5.43 7.99 -1.91
N LEU A 77 6.46 7.10 -1.95
CA LEU A 77 7.80 7.48 -2.38
C LEU A 77 7.82 7.89 -3.86
N LEU A 78 7.16 7.09 -4.71
CA LEU A 78 7.07 7.38 -6.13
C LEU A 78 6.29 8.67 -6.40
N GLU A 79 5.22 8.92 -5.66
CA GLU A 79 4.44 10.16 -5.76
C GLU A 79 5.27 11.37 -5.32
N ARG A 80 6.00 11.27 -4.22
CA ARG A 80 6.92 12.30 -3.77
C ARG A 80 7.99 12.62 -4.83
N MET A 81 8.43 11.64 -5.60
CA MET A 81 9.41 11.81 -6.69
C MET A 81 8.77 12.27 -8.02
N GLY A 82 7.44 12.43 -8.09
CA GLY A 82 6.73 12.74 -9.33
C GLY A 82 6.60 11.57 -10.31
N LEU A 83 6.87 10.35 -9.86
CA LEU A 83 6.83 9.13 -10.68
C LEU A 83 5.53 8.34 -10.54
N TYR A 84 4.63 8.79 -9.68
CA TYR A 84 3.29 8.24 -9.51
C TYR A 84 2.28 9.38 -9.56
N PRO A 85 1.24 9.31 -10.42
CA PRO A 85 0.36 10.44 -10.61
C PRO A 85 -0.38 10.81 -9.33
N PRO A 86 -0.54 12.12 -9.04
CA PRO A 86 -1.35 12.59 -7.93
C PRO A 86 -2.81 12.20 -8.11
N PRO A 87 -3.65 12.29 -7.05
CA PRO A 87 -5.08 12.07 -7.19
C PRO A 87 -5.73 13.08 -8.15
N ASP A 88 -6.75 12.64 -8.86
CA ASP A 88 -7.57 13.49 -9.73
C ASP A 88 -9.00 13.54 -9.18
N PRO A 89 -9.60 14.72 -8.94
CA PRO A 89 -9.00 16.06 -9.08
C PRO A 89 -7.91 16.30 -8.04
N GLN A 90 -6.94 17.16 -8.38
CA GLN A 90 -5.86 17.52 -7.45
C GLN A 90 -6.42 18.28 -6.24
N PRO A 91 -6.09 17.85 -5.02
CA PRO A 91 -6.49 18.58 -3.83
C PRO A 91 -5.73 19.90 -3.70
N ARG A 92 -6.33 20.89 -3.02
CA ARG A 92 -5.69 22.17 -2.74
C ARG A 92 -4.33 22.05 -2.02
N TYR A 93 -4.22 21.04 -1.14
CA TYR A 93 -2.98 20.68 -0.46
C TYR A 93 -2.62 19.26 -0.84
N HIS A 94 -1.42 19.07 -1.39
CA HIS A 94 -0.95 17.75 -1.76
C HIS A 94 -0.37 17.04 -0.52
N ILE A 95 -1.18 16.21 0.10
CA ILE A 95 -0.84 15.43 1.29
C ILE A 95 -0.80 13.96 0.90
N LEU A 96 0.33 13.30 1.13
CA LEU A 96 0.53 11.89 0.83
C LEU A 96 -0.26 10.96 1.78
N GLY A 97 -0.12 9.66 1.55
CA GLY A 97 -0.64 8.60 2.40
C GLY A 97 -1.92 7.98 1.86
N LEU A 98 -1.89 6.67 1.61
CA LEU A 98 -2.95 5.90 0.96
C LEU A 98 -3.83 5.11 1.93
N GLU A 99 -3.44 5.05 3.21
CA GLU A 99 -4.16 4.28 4.22
C GLU A 99 -3.98 4.89 5.60
N CYS A 100 -4.98 4.70 6.44
CA CYS A 100 -4.93 5.13 7.83
C CYS A 100 -5.79 4.25 8.74
N ALA A 101 -5.56 4.42 10.04
CA ALA A 101 -6.44 3.99 11.13
C ALA A 101 -6.68 5.15 12.08
N GLY A 102 -7.87 5.22 12.64
CA GLY A 102 -8.24 6.30 13.55
C GLY A 102 -9.68 6.19 14.05
N VAL A 103 -10.22 7.31 14.46
CA VAL A 103 -11.56 7.42 15.04
C VAL A 103 -12.44 8.33 14.18
N VAL A 104 -13.65 7.92 13.91
CA VAL A 104 -14.63 8.73 13.20
C VAL A 104 -14.96 9.97 14.04
N GLU A 105 -14.61 11.13 13.53
CA GLU A 105 -14.88 12.43 14.17
C GLU A 105 -16.24 12.99 13.76
N GLN A 106 -16.57 12.86 12.47
CA GLN A 106 -17.86 13.28 11.94
C GLN A 106 -18.31 12.31 10.83
N VAL A 107 -19.62 12.21 10.65
CA VAL A 107 -20.25 11.45 9.56
C VAL A 107 -21.02 12.37 8.63
N GLY A 108 -21.05 12.06 7.34
CA GLY A 108 -21.90 12.72 6.35
C GLY A 108 -23.38 12.36 6.57
N GLU A 109 -24.27 13.21 6.07
CA GLU A 109 -25.73 13.07 6.31
C GLU A 109 -26.34 11.77 5.76
N ARG A 110 -25.70 11.17 4.74
CA ARG A 110 -26.14 9.92 4.12
C ARG A 110 -25.45 8.68 4.69
N VAL A 111 -24.48 8.86 5.59
CA VAL A 111 -23.73 7.75 6.19
C VAL A 111 -24.55 7.17 7.34
N THR A 112 -24.88 5.88 7.22
CA THR A 112 -25.67 5.14 8.23
C THR A 112 -24.88 4.03 8.91
N ARG A 113 -23.72 3.64 8.35
CA ARG A 113 -22.95 2.47 8.81
C ARG A 113 -21.88 2.79 9.87
N PHE A 114 -21.61 4.06 10.11
CA PHE A 114 -20.67 4.54 11.12
C PHE A 114 -21.27 5.61 12.01
N HIS A 115 -20.72 5.71 13.23
CA HIS A 115 -21.07 6.73 14.22
C HIS A 115 -19.78 7.43 14.67
N GLN A 116 -19.95 8.65 15.19
CA GLN A 116 -18.83 9.35 15.85
C GLN A 116 -18.29 8.48 17.00
N GLY A 117 -16.98 8.36 17.08
CA GLY A 117 -16.30 7.52 18.06
C GLY A 117 -15.93 6.11 17.57
N ASP A 118 -16.47 5.66 16.45
CA ASP A 118 -16.11 4.36 15.88
C ASP A 118 -14.63 4.32 15.49
N ARG A 119 -13.94 3.23 15.84
CA ARG A 119 -12.57 2.97 15.38
C ARG A 119 -12.61 2.36 13.99
N VAL A 120 -11.96 3.02 13.04
CA VAL A 120 -11.96 2.61 11.63
C VAL A 120 -10.57 2.58 11.03
N MET A 121 -10.36 1.71 10.06
CA MET A 121 -9.26 1.75 9.11
C MET A 121 -9.81 2.00 7.72
N ALA A 122 -9.05 2.71 6.89
CA ALA A 122 -9.53 3.17 5.60
C ALA A 122 -8.44 3.14 4.52
N LEU A 123 -8.86 2.85 3.29
CA LEU A 123 -8.08 3.03 2.07
C LEU A 123 -8.46 4.38 1.46
N VAL A 124 -7.50 5.30 1.38
CA VAL A 124 -7.72 6.66 0.86
C VAL A 124 -6.91 6.91 -0.42
N ASN A 125 -7.22 8.00 -1.13
CA ASN A 125 -6.51 8.35 -2.36
C ASN A 125 -5.34 9.32 -2.17
N GLY A 126 -5.00 9.60 -0.93
CA GLY A 126 -4.06 10.59 -0.43
C GLY A 126 -4.64 11.22 0.84
N GLY A 127 -3.85 12.04 1.53
CA GLY A 127 -4.32 12.79 2.70
C GLY A 127 -4.10 12.11 4.05
N ALA A 128 -3.63 10.85 4.10
CA ALA A 128 -3.47 10.14 5.37
C ALA A 128 -2.30 10.66 6.24
N TYR A 129 -1.35 11.40 5.68
CA TYR A 129 -0.25 12.01 6.45
C TYR A 129 -0.70 13.34 7.10
N ALA A 130 -1.85 13.31 7.78
CA ALA A 130 -2.46 14.45 8.45
C ALA A 130 -3.20 14.00 9.71
N GLU A 131 -3.47 14.94 10.61
CA GLU A 131 -4.27 14.67 11.82
C GLU A 131 -5.71 14.27 11.49
N TYR A 132 -6.23 14.70 10.34
CA TYR A 132 -7.58 14.34 9.88
C TYR A 132 -7.59 14.09 8.37
N VAL A 133 -8.40 13.12 7.97
CA VAL A 133 -8.67 12.82 6.55
C VAL A 133 -10.16 12.59 6.34
N ALA A 134 -10.71 13.14 5.26
CA ALA A 134 -12.06 12.82 4.81
C ALA A 134 -11.98 11.73 3.73
N CYS A 135 -12.85 10.74 3.81
CA CYS A 135 -12.94 9.69 2.80
C CYS A 135 -14.37 9.18 2.65
N PRO A 136 -14.73 8.64 1.47
CA PRO A 136 -16.00 7.93 1.30
C PRO A 136 -16.16 6.86 2.38
N ALA A 137 -17.31 6.82 3.02
CA ALA A 137 -17.60 5.86 4.09
C ALA A 137 -17.41 4.41 3.62
N ASP A 138 -17.65 4.14 2.34
CA ASP A 138 -17.48 2.82 1.72
C ASP A 138 -16.02 2.37 1.58
N ASN A 139 -15.07 3.28 1.73
CA ASN A 139 -13.64 2.97 1.72
C ASN A 139 -13.09 2.64 3.13
N ALA A 140 -13.93 2.65 4.15
CA ALA A 140 -13.58 2.37 5.52
C ALA A 140 -14.34 1.14 6.07
N TRP A 141 -13.76 0.52 7.10
CA TRP A 141 -14.40 -0.55 7.88
C TRP A 141 -13.92 -0.52 9.33
N LEU A 142 -14.70 -1.13 10.22
CA LEU A 142 -14.41 -1.15 11.65
C LEU A 142 -13.11 -1.92 11.94
N ILE A 143 -12.30 -1.38 12.85
CA ILE A 143 -11.11 -2.07 13.35
C ILE A 143 -11.57 -3.18 14.30
N PRO A 144 -11.17 -4.45 14.07
CA PRO A 144 -11.41 -5.53 15.01
C PRO A 144 -10.84 -5.19 16.39
N PRO A 145 -11.56 -5.49 17.50
CA PRO A 145 -11.12 -5.16 18.85
C PRO A 145 -9.72 -5.66 19.24
N ALA A 146 -9.28 -6.76 18.61
CA ALA A 146 -7.96 -7.36 18.83
C ALA A 146 -6.78 -6.53 18.27
N LEU A 147 -7.05 -5.55 17.40
CA LEU A 147 -6.02 -4.74 16.75
C LEU A 147 -5.91 -3.35 17.41
N ASP A 148 -4.68 -2.89 17.59
CA ASP A 148 -4.41 -1.49 17.88
C ASP A 148 -4.42 -0.64 16.59
N ASP A 149 -4.37 0.70 16.73
CA ASP A 149 -4.44 1.61 15.60
C ASP A 149 -3.19 1.52 14.70
N THR A 150 -2.03 1.16 15.26
CA THR A 150 -0.77 0.98 14.52
C THR A 150 -0.84 -0.25 13.61
N GLN A 151 -1.33 -1.36 14.15
CA GLN A 151 -1.56 -2.59 13.39
C GLN A 151 -2.60 -2.38 12.29
N ALA A 152 -3.72 -1.73 12.64
CA ALA A 152 -4.81 -1.45 11.72
C ALA A 152 -4.39 -0.54 10.56
N ALA A 153 -3.52 0.45 10.80
CA ALA A 153 -3.02 1.36 9.76
C ALA A 153 -2.14 0.67 8.70
N GLY A 154 -1.61 -0.51 8.98
CA GLY A 154 -0.78 -1.28 8.03
C GLY A 154 -1.58 -2.28 7.18
N ILE A 155 -2.90 -2.33 7.31
CA ILE A 155 -3.74 -3.35 6.65
C ILE A 155 -4.28 -2.89 5.29
N PRO A 156 -4.92 -1.72 5.14
CA PRO A 156 -5.74 -1.40 3.98
C PRO A 156 -5.01 -1.55 2.64
N GLU A 157 -3.94 -0.83 2.42
CA GLU A 157 -3.23 -0.83 1.13
C GLU A 157 -2.56 -2.18 0.86
N ALA A 158 -1.87 -2.75 1.86
CA ALA A 158 -1.09 -3.96 1.68
C ALA A 158 -1.98 -5.20 1.45
N PHE A 159 -2.97 -5.39 2.31
CA PHE A 159 -3.81 -6.60 2.25
C PHE A 159 -4.85 -6.55 1.14
N ILE A 160 -5.43 -5.38 0.84
CA ILE A 160 -6.36 -5.25 -0.29
C ILE A 160 -5.61 -5.45 -1.62
N THR A 161 -4.39 -4.91 -1.78
CA THR A 161 -3.56 -5.14 -2.97
C THR A 161 -3.26 -6.64 -3.13
N ALA A 162 -2.89 -7.33 -2.05
CA ALA A 162 -2.62 -8.76 -2.08
C ALA A 162 -3.89 -9.58 -2.40
N TYR A 163 -5.02 -9.24 -1.78
CA TYR A 163 -6.32 -9.87 -2.04
C TYR A 163 -6.75 -9.69 -3.50
N ASP A 164 -6.64 -8.47 -4.00
CA ASP A 164 -6.93 -8.18 -5.40
C ASP A 164 -6.09 -9.03 -6.36
N ALA A 165 -4.78 -9.11 -6.09
CA ALA A 165 -3.87 -9.87 -6.94
C ALA A 165 -4.17 -11.38 -6.91
N LEU A 166 -4.40 -11.96 -5.74
CA LEU A 166 -4.63 -13.39 -5.57
C LEU A 166 -6.04 -13.81 -6.02
N VAL A 167 -7.07 -13.05 -5.61
CA VAL A 167 -8.48 -13.44 -5.76
C VAL A 167 -9.09 -12.88 -7.04
N GLN A 168 -8.92 -11.56 -7.29
CA GLN A 168 -9.60 -10.88 -8.40
C GLN A 168 -8.83 -10.96 -9.72
N LYS A 169 -7.50 -10.96 -9.68
CA LYS A 169 -6.66 -10.93 -10.88
C LYS A 169 -6.14 -12.30 -11.28
N ALA A 170 -5.60 -13.05 -10.33
CA ALA A 170 -5.11 -14.39 -10.59
C ALA A 170 -6.20 -15.46 -10.44
N GLU A 171 -7.32 -15.16 -9.78
CA GLU A 171 -8.47 -16.06 -9.59
C GLU A 171 -8.06 -17.42 -8.98
N LEU A 172 -7.07 -17.37 -8.07
CA LEU A 172 -6.48 -18.56 -7.49
C LEU A 172 -7.45 -19.33 -6.60
N LYS A 173 -7.31 -20.64 -6.62
CA LYS A 173 -8.13 -21.59 -5.87
C LYS A 173 -7.26 -22.50 -4.99
N MET A 174 -7.84 -23.01 -3.90
CA MET A 174 -7.18 -23.93 -2.98
C MET A 174 -6.38 -25.01 -3.74
N GLY A 175 -5.18 -25.30 -3.27
CA GLY A 175 -4.25 -26.29 -3.84
C GLY A 175 -3.38 -25.75 -4.98
N GLN A 176 -3.64 -24.54 -5.49
CA GLN A 176 -2.81 -23.90 -6.51
C GLN A 176 -1.54 -23.28 -5.93
N ARG A 177 -0.54 -23.06 -6.80
CA ARG A 177 0.79 -22.56 -6.45
C ARG A 177 0.99 -21.12 -6.90
N VAL A 178 1.60 -20.32 -6.03
CA VAL A 178 1.91 -18.93 -6.34
C VAL A 178 3.35 -18.58 -5.96
N LEU A 179 4.05 -17.88 -6.88
CA LEU A 179 5.31 -17.22 -6.57
C LEU A 179 5.04 -15.76 -6.21
N ILE A 180 5.53 -15.31 -5.06
CA ILE A 180 5.36 -13.95 -4.55
C ILE A 180 6.73 -13.28 -4.47
N HIS A 181 7.00 -12.31 -5.32
CA HIS A 181 8.21 -11.50 -5.21
C HIS A 181 8.14 -10.54 -4.04
N ALA A 182 9.30 -10.08 -3.53
CA ALA A 182 9.40 -9.19 -2.38
C ALA A 182 8.61 -9.70 -1.15
N GLY A 183 8.68 -11.01 -0.86
CA GLY A 183 7.85 -11.72 0.12
C GLY A 183 7.88 -11.17 1.54
N ALA A 184 8.93 -10.46 1.95
CA ALA A 184 9.02 -9.82 3.27
C ALA A 184 8.60 -8.35 3.28
N GLY A 185 8.16 -7.78 2.15
CA GLY A 185 7.59 -6.42 2.10
C GLY A 185 6.15 -6.38 2.60
N GLY A 186 5.56 -5.19 2.67
CA GLY A 186 4.18 -5.02 3.16
C GLY A 186 3.16 -5.88 2.40
N VAL A 187 3.10 -5.73 1.06
CA VAL A 187 2.17 -6.51 0.23
C VAL A 187 2.59 -7.99 0.14
N GLY A 188 3.89 -8.28 0.04
CA GLY A 188 4.39 -9.66 -0.04
C GLY A 188 4.05 -10.47 1.21
N SER A 189 4.26 -9.92 2.40
CA SER A 189 3.91 -10.58 3.67
C SER A 189 2.40 -10.78 3.82
N ALA A 190 1.60 -9.82 3.37
CA ALA A 190 0.14 -9.94 3.32
C ALA A 190 -0.30 -11.05 2.35
N ALA A 191 0.32 -11.10 1.15
CA ALA A 191 0.00 -12.10 0.14
C ALA A 191 0.33 -13.53 0.60
N ILE A 192 1.47 -13.73 1.27
CA ILE A 192 1.84 -15.05 1.83
C ILE A 192 0.81 -15.49 2.88
N GLN A 193 0.44 -14.61 3.80
CA GLN A 193 -0.55 -14.90 4.83
C GLN A 193 -1.93 -15.21 4.21
N LEU A 194 -2.39 -14.42 3.25
CA LEU A 194 -3.65 -14.67 2.54
C LEU A 194 -3.60 -15.98 1.76
N ALA A 195 -2.51 -16.26 1.04
CA ALA A 195 -2.31 -17.51 0.32
C ALA A 195 -2.46 -18.72 1.27
N ARG A 196 -1.85 -18.65 2.45
CA ARG A 196 -1.99 -19.69 3.48
C ARG A 196 -3.45 -19.89 3.92
N GLN A 197 -4.19 -18.78 4.19
CA GLN A 197 -5.60 -18.87 4.59
C GLN A 197 -6.50 -19.42 3.47
N MET A 198 -6.13 -19.18 2.21
CA MET A 198 -6.82 -19.70 1.03
C MET A 198 -6.45 -21.16 0.70
N GLY A 199 -5.51 -21.78 1.43
CA GLY A 199 -5.01 -23.13 1.13
C GLY A 199 -4.19 -23.18 -0.17
N LEU A 200 -3.51 -22.09 -0.52
CA LEU A 200 -2.55 -22.03 -1.63
C LEU A 200 -1.16 -22.45 -1.14
N HIS A 201 -0.35 -22.95 -2.07
CA HIS A 201 1.05 -23.21 -1.87
C HIS A 201 1.87 -22.00 -2.32
N ALA A 202 2.61 -21.36 -1.42
CA ALA A 202 3.33 -20.12 -1.70
C ALA A 202 4.85 -20.31 -1.69
N ALA A 203 5.51 -19.90 -2.78
CA ALA A 203 6.94 -19.63 -2.81
C ALA A 203 7.16 -18.11 -2.77
N ALA A 204 8.27 -17.66 -2.18
CA ALA A 204 8.57 -16.23 -2.08
C ALA A 204 10.02 -15.92 -2.40
N THR A 205 10.30 -14.77 -3.02
CA THR A 205 11.67 -14.24 -3.16
C THR A 205 11.93 -13.11 -2.17
N VAL A 206 13.12 -13.10 -1.61
CA VAL A 206 13.58 -12.11 -0.62
C VAL A 206 15.04 -11.73 -0.87
N GLY A 207 15.51 -10.63 -0.24
CA GLY A 207 16.86 -10.11 -0.44
C GLY A 207 17.82 -10.35 0.74
N SER A 208 17.42 -11.07 1.80
CA SER A 208 18.33 -11.40 2.92
C SER A 208 17.84 -12.63 3.69
N SER A 209 18.75 -13.24 4.46
CA SER A 209 18.43 -14.39 5.31
C SER A 209 17.40 -14.04 6.39
N GLU A 210 17.49 -12.85 7.00
CA GLU A 210 16.51 -12.36 7.95
C GLU A 210 15.11 -12.27 7.34
N LYS A 211 15.01 -11.70 6.13
CA LYS A 211 13.75 -11.65 5.37
C LYS A 211 13.23 -13.03 5.01
N ALA A 212 14.12 -14.00 4.79
CA ALA A 212 13.74 -15.38 4.51
C ALA A 212 13.06 -16.04 5.72
N GLU A 213 13.61 -15.86 6.91
CA GLU A 213 13.00 -16.39 8.13
C GLU A 213 11.61 -15.82 8.37
N HIS A 214 11.42 -14.52 8.17
CA HIS A 214 10.09 -13.90 8.27
C HIS A 214 9.12 -14.43 7.23
N ALA A 215 9.53 -14.57 5.96
CA ALA A 215 8.65 -15.12 4.91
C ALA A 215 8.18 -16.55 5.21
N LYS A 216 9.07 -17.39 5.78
CA LYS A 216 8.70 -18.75 6.27
C LYS A 216 7.68 -18.68 7.40
N GLN A 217 7.89 -17.78 8.38
CA GLN A 217 6.96 -17.60 9.51
C GLN A 217 5.56 -17.15 9.02
N PHE A 218 5.48 -16.37 7.93
CA PHE A 218 4.21 -15.96 7.34
C PHE A 218 3.50 -17.11 6.62
N GLY A 219 4.22 -18.17 6.25
CA GLY A 219 3.65 -19.37 5.64
C GLY A 219 4.14 -19.68 4.23
N ALA A 220 5.24 -19.06 3.75
CA ALA A 220 5.87 -19.47 2.52
C ALA A 220 6.54 -20.84 2.68
N GLU A 221 6.23 -21.78 1.78
CA GLU A 221 6.80 -23.14 1.78
C GLU A 221 8.22 -23.15 1.24
N VAL A 222 8.49 -22.32 0.23
CA VAL A 222 9.81 -22.14 -0.36
C VAL A 222 10.17 -20.65 -0.32
N VAL A 223 11.36 -20.35 0.19
CA VAL A 223 11.85 -18.98 0.24
C VAL A 223 13.22 -18.92 -0.42
N ILE A 224 13.35 -18.04 -1.39
CA ILE A 224 14.50 -17.94 -2.30
C ILE A 224 15.17 -16.60 -2.08
N ASN A 225 16.45 -16.61 -1.70
CA ASN A 225 17.25 -15.40 -1.62
C ASN A 225 17.85 -15.09 -2.99
N TYR A 226 17.27 -14.13 -3.70
CA TYR A 226 17.62 -13.78 -5.07
C TYR A 226 19.06 -13.24 -5.26
N HIS A 227 19.81 -12.97 -4.18
CA HIS A 227 21.22 -12.62 -4.26
C HIS A 227 22.13 -13.85 -4.40
N HIS A 228 21.66 -15.03 -4.03
CA HIS A 228 22.45 -16.25 -3.98
C HIS A 228 21.85 -17.40 -4.77
N GLU A 229 20.55 -17.31 -5.12
CA GLU A 229 19.79 -18.40 -5.70
C GLU A 229 19.05 -17.93 -6.96
N ASP A 230 18.93 -18.81 -7.94
CA ASP A 230 18.13 -18.58 -9.14
C ASP A 230 16.69 -19.02 -8.88
N PHE A 231 15.77 -18.06 -8.81
CA PHE A 231 14.39 -18.36 -8.49
C PHE A 231 13.70 -19.24 -9.56
N VAL A 232 14.13 -19.18 -10.82
CA VAL A 232 13.56 -20.06 -11.86
C VAL A 232 13.89 -21.51 -11.54
N ARG A 233 15.14 -21.79 -11.23
CA ARG A 233 15.60 -23.14 -10.87
C ARG A 233 14.88 -23.63 -9.61
N GLU A 234 14.84 -22.82 -8.56
CA GLU A 234 14.27 -23.23 -7.27
C GLU A 234 12.75 -23.45 -7.36
N VAL A 235 12.02 -22.59 -8.08
CA VAL A 235 10.58 -22.77 -8.30
C VAL A 235 10.28 -24.03 -9.12
N LEU A 236 11.06 -24.30 -10.18
CA LEU A 236 10.86 -25.51 -10.98
C LEU A 236 11.30 -26.78 -10.25
N ALA A 237 12.24 -26.71 -9.31
CA ALA A 237 12.58 -27.82 -8.42
C ALA A 237 11.47 -28.10 -7.40
N TRP A 238 10.78 -27.07 -6.92
CA TRP A 238 9.63 -27.20 -6.01
C TRP A 238 8.35 -27.67 -6.73
N SER A 239 8.20 -27.27 -7.99
CA SER A 239 7.04 -27.64 -8.83
C SER A 239 7.51 -27.85 -10.27
N ASP A 240 7.59 -29.13 -10.66
CA ASP A 240 8.04 -29.56 -11.99
C ASP A 240 7.20 -29.00 -13.15
N GLN A 241 5.92 -28.71 -12.89
CA GLN A 241 5.01 -28.09 -13.86
C GLN A 241 4.99 -26.55 -13.80
N GLY A 242 5.68 -25.95 -12.84
CA GLY A 242 5.66 -24.53 -12.58
C GLY A 242 4.49 -24.08 -11.67
N VAL A 243 4.28 -22.77 -11.55
CA VAL A 243 3.27 -22.16 -10.68
C VAL A 243 2.06 -21.66 -11.47
N ASP A 244 0.92 -21.55 -10.81
CA ASP A 244 -0.33 -21.02 -11.37
C ASP A 244 -0.25 -19.51 -11.58
N ALA A 245 0.35 -18.80 -10.63
CA ALA A 245 0.49 -17.36 -10.70
C ALA A 245 1.84 -16.87 -10.18
N VAL A 246 2.24 -15.70 -10.67
CA VAL A 246 3.35 -14.90 -10.13
C VAL A 246 2.82 -13.52 -9.76
N LEU A 247 3.06 -13.07 -8.53
CA LEU A 247 2.84 -11.69 -8.10
C LEU A 247 4.12 -10.89 -8.27
N ASP A 248 4.12 -9.98 -9.24
CA ASP A 248 5.31 -9.24 -9.68
C ASP A 248 5.29 -7.78 -9.22
N PHE A 249 6.30 -7.41 -8.42
CA PHE A 249 6.58 -6.04 -7.98
C PHE A 249 7.81 -5.45 -8.67
N VAL A 250 8.54 -6.27 -9.45
CA VAL A 250 9.84 -5.92 -10.03
C VAL A 250 9.70 -5.38 -11.44
N GLY A 251 8.96 -6.07 -12.29
CA GLY A 251 8.67 -5.62 -13.65
C GLY A 251 9.71 -6.07 -14.68
N GLN A 252 10.29 -5.10 -15.40
CA GLN A 252 11.14 -5.32 -16.58
C GLN A 252 12.11 -6.50 -16.48
N ASP A 253 12.96 -6.51 -15.46
CA ASP A 253 14.06 -7.49 -15.33
C ASP A 253 13.57 -8.91 -15.01
N TYR A 254 12.34 -9.01 -14.46
CA TYR A 254 11.78 -10.28 -14.03
C TYR A 254 10.76 -10.88 -15.00
N LEU A 255 10.20 -10.09 -15.93
CA LEU A 255 9.10 -10.54 -16.79
C LEU A 255 9.39 -11.85 -17.50
N LYS A 256 10.52 -11.96 -18.21
CA LYS A 256 10.90 -13.20 -18.93
C LYS A 256 11.04 -14.40 -17.99
N ARG A 257 11.66 -14.19 -16.84
CA ARG A 257 11.88 -15.23 -15.83
C ARG A 257 10.58 -15.64 -15.15
N ASN A 258 9.66 -14.67 -14.91
CA ASN A 258 8.32 -14.92 -14.39
C ASN A 258 7.48 -15.79 -15.32
N LEU A 259 7.55 -15.53 -16.63
CA LEU A 259 6.88 -16.37 -17.61
C LEU A 259 7.47 -17.78 -17.66
N ALA A 260 8.79 -17.93 -17.46
CA ALA A 260 9.46 -19.25 -17.49
C ALA A 260 8.98 -20.18 -16.37
N VAL A 261 8.64 -19.66 -15.18
CA VAL A 261 8.20 -20.46 -14.03
C VAL A 261 6.70 -20.76 -14.02
N LEU A 262 5.91 -20.15 -14.92
CA LEU A 262 4.48 -20.44 -14.99
C LEU A 262 4.21 -21.82 -15.58
N ARG A 263 3.18 -22.51 -15.09
CA ARG A 263 2.59 -23.62 -15.82
C ARG A 263 1.82 -23.15 -17.06
N THR A 264 1.47 -24.09 -17.93
CA THR A 264 0.54 -23.78 -19.03
C THR A 264 -0.80 -23.24 -18.49
N GLY A 265 -1.26 -22.11 -19.02
CA GLY A 265 -2.45 -21.40 -18.54
C GLY A 265 -2.18 -20.53 -17.31
N GLY A 266 -0.93 -20.34 -16.90
CA GLY A 266 -0.56 -19.52 -15.75
C GLY A 266 -0.61 -18.03 -16.04
N ILE A 267 -0.53 -17.22 -14.96
CA ILE A 267 -0.68 -15.77 -15.02
C ILE A 267 0.43 -15.04 -14.25
N VAL A 268 0.95 -13.95 -14.81
CA VAL A 268 1.73 -12.93 -14.09
C VAL A 268 0.79 -11.77 -13.76
N VAL A 269 0.67 -11.43 -12.48
CA VAL A 269 -0.01 -10.22 -12.03
C VAL A 269 1.04 -9.15 -11.72
N VAL A 270 1.11 -8.11 -12.54
CA VAL A 270 2.04 -6.99 -12.37
C VAL A 270 1.42 -5.97 -11.41
N ILE A 271 2.05 -5.79 -10.25
CA ILE A 271 1.64 -4.89 -9.17
C ILE A 271 2.58 -3.68 -9.08
N GLY A 272 3.84 -3.88 -9.46
CA GLY A 272 4.86 -2.83 -9.47
C GLY A 272 5.89 -3.03 -10.57
N THR A 273 6.68 -1.98 -10.82
CA THR A 273 7.68 -1.93 -11.89
C THR A 273 9.00 -1.33 -11.41
N LEU A 274 9.51 -1.85 -10.28
CA LEU A 274 10.68 -1.30 -9.59
C LEU A 274 11.97 -1.30 -10.43
N SER A 275 12.13 -2.28 -11.35
CA SER A 275 13.31 -2.37 -12.25
C SER A 275 13.07 -1.69 -13.59
N GLY A 276 11.86 -1.26 -13.90
CA GLY A 276 11.50 -0.58 -15.14
C GLY A 276 10.11 -0.93 -15.65
N VAL A 277 9.57 0.00 -16.45
CA VAL A 277 8.17 -0.02 -16.93
C VAL A 277 8.00 -0.71 -18.30
N LYS A 278 9.09 -1.03 -19.00
CA LYS A 278 9.07 -1.63 -20.34
C LYS A 278 9.77 -2.99 -20.32
N GLY A 279 9.11 -4.03 -20.82
CA GLY A 279 9.64 -5.37 -20.91
C GLY A 279 9.32 -6.01 -22.26
N GLU A 280 10.15 -6.95 -22.69
CA GLU A 280 9.91 -7.74 -23.89
C GLU A 280 9.09 -8.98 -23.57
N LEU A 281 8.19 -9.35 -24.49
CA LEU A 281 7.28 -10.48 -24.36
C LEU A 281 7.45 -11.40 -25.59
N ASP A 282 7.74 -12.68 -25.36
CA ASP A 282 7.68 -13.70 -26.40
C ASP A 282 6.23 -14.09 -26.66
N LEU A 283 5.65 -13.56 -27.75
CA LEU A 283 4.27 -13.82 -28.14
C LEU A 283 4.04 -15.28 -28.56
N GLY A 284 5.08 -15.97 -29.07
CA GLY A 284 5.02 -17.37 -29.43
C GLY A 284 4.86 -18.26 -28.21
N ASP A 285 5.65 -18.02 -27.15
CA ASP A 285 5.52 -18.73 -25.87
C ASP A 285 4.19 -18.40 -25.17
N LEU A 286 3.81 -17.11 -25.17
CA LEU A 286 2.50 -16.67 -24.63
C LEU A 286 1.35 -17.43 -25.27
N LEU A 287 1.34 -17.52 -26.60
CA LEU A 287 0.30 -18.21 -27.37
C LEU A 287 0.30 -19.71 -27.10
N LYS A 288 1.48 -20.36 -27.25
CA LYS A 288 1.63 -21.82 -27.12
C LYS A 288 1.21 -22.32 -25.73
N ARG A 289 1.60 -21.61 -24.68
CA ARG A 289 1.33 -21.96 -23.30
C ARG A 289 0.06 -21.28 -22.73
N ARG A 290 -0.65 -20.48 -23.52
CA ARG A 290 -1.85 -19.75 -23.12
C ARG A 290 -1.66 -18.95 -21.85
N LEU A 291 -0.51 -18.24 -21.76
CA LEU A 291 -0.17 -17.44 -20.59
C LEU A 291 -0.95 -16.12 -20.56
N THR A 292 -1.08 -15.55 -19.38
CA THR A 292 -1.69 -14.26 -19.16
C THR A 292 -0.71 -13.32 -18.46
N VAL A 293 -0.66 -12.05 -18.90
CA VAL A 293 -0.01 -10.95 -18.17
C VAL A 293 -1.08 -9.92 -17.88
N ARG A 294 -1.30 -9.61 -16.61
CA ARG A 294 -2.37 -8.72 -16.15
C ARG A 294 -1.83 -7.70 -15.16
N GLY A 295 -2.07 -6.42 -15.39
CA GLY A 295 -1.74 -5.36 -14.43
C GLY A 295 -2.84 -5.13 -13.41
N THR A 296 -2.47 -4.60 -12.25
CA THR A 296 -3.41 -4.09 -11.24
C THR A 296 -2.91 -2.82 -10.58
N ALA A 297 -3.84 -1.92 -10.25
CA ALA A 297 -3.61 -0.74 -9.44
C ALA A 297 -4.89 -0.44 -8.64
N LEU A 298 -4.76 -0.12 -7.35
CA LEU A 298 -5.92 0.22 -6.52
C LEU A 298 -6.32 1.69 -6.64
N ARG A 299 -5.33 2.59 -6.64
CA ARG A 299 -5.58 4.04 -6.57
C ARG A 299 -6.40 4.56 -7.76
N SER A 300 -6.07 4.12 -8.97
CA SER A 300 -6.72 4.57 -10.22
C SER A 300 -8.06 3.89 -10.51
N ARG A 301 -8.55 3.01 -9.63
CA ARG A 301 -9.84 2.35 -9.85
C ARG A 301 -11.00 3.33 -9.72
N PRO A 302 -12.07 3.15 -10.53
CA PRO A 302 -13.34 3.80 -10.29
C PRO A 302 -13.84 3.55 -8.87
N GLY A 303 -14.50 4.55 -8.27
CA GLY A 303 -14.94 4.47 -6.86
C GLY A 303 -15.77 3.22 -6.56
N TYR A 304 -16.69 2.84 -7.44
CA TYR A 304 -17.51 1.65 -7.28
C TYR A 304 -16.68 0.35 -7.23
N ASP A 305 -15.70 0.19 -8.13
CA ASP A 305 -14.84 -1.01 -8.13
C ASP A 305 -13.96 -1.07 -6.89
N LYS A 306 -13.48 0.08 -6.42
CA LYS A 306 -12.70 0.18 -5.19
C LYS A 306 -13.54 -0.21 -3.98
N MET A 307 -14.74 0.37 -3.84
CA MET A 307 -15.68 0.04 -2.77
C MET A 307 -15.97 -1.46 -2.74
N ARG A 308 -16.30 -2.07 -3.89
CA ARG A 308 -16.63 -3.49 -3.98
C ARG A 308 -15.50 -4.37 -3.44
N ILE A 309 -14.26 -4.14 -3.88
CA ILE A 309 -13.13 -4.94 -3.42
C ILE A 309 -12.83 -4.76 -1.92
N ILE A 310 -13.01 -3.55 -1.38
CA ILE A 310 -12.85 -3.29 0.05
C ILE A 310 -13.90 -4.06 0.85
N GLN A 311 -15.16 -4.05 0.43
CA GLN A 311 -16.23 -4.76 1.12
C GLN A 311 -16.07 -6.28 1.04
N GLU A 312 -15.70 -6.81 -0.13
CA GLU A 312 -15.39 -8.23 -0.31
C GLU A 312 -14.22 -8.66 0.60
N PHE A 313 -13.13 -7.90 0.59
CA PHE A 313 -11.98 -8.13 1.45
C PHE A 313 -12.35 -8.09 2.94
N ALA A 314 -13.02 -7.03 3.39
CA ALA A 314 -13.40 -6.88 4.79
C ALA A 314 -14.30 -8.05 5.26
N THR A 315 -15.27 -8.46 4.43
CA THR A 315 -16.15 -9.60 4.73
C THR A 315 -15.37 -10.89 4.80
N ALA A 316 -14.47 -11.15 3.86
CA ALA A 316 -13.73 -12.41 3.78
C ALA A 316 -12.66 -12.55 4.87
N THR A 317 -12.13 -11.45 5.41
CA THR A 317 -10.91 -11.49 6.23
C THR A 317 -11.09 -11.05 7.68
N SER A 318 -12.19 -10.37 8.03
CA SER A 318 -12.41 -9.79 9.36
C SER A 318 -12.19 -10.80 10.51
N ALA A 319 -12.72 -12.02 10.37
CA ALA A 319 -12.55 -13.07 11.38
C ALA A 319 -11.08 -13.50 11.56
N PHE A 320 -10.30 -13.53 10.50
CA PHE A 320 -8.88 -13.89 10.56
C PHE A 320 -8.03 -12.82 11.26
N PHE A 321 -8.37 -11.53 11.08
CA PHE A 321 -7.74 -10.46 11.84
C PHE A 321 -8.14 -10.51 13.32
N GLN A 322 -9.40 -10.80 13.62
CA GLN A 322 -9.88 -10.91 14.99
C GLN A 322 -9.21 -12.07 15.76
N THR A 323 -8.90 -13.17 15.09
CA THR A 323 -8.25 -14.36 15.68
C THR A 323 -6.72 -14.30 15.59
N GLY A 324 -6.13 -13.27 14.97
CA GLY A 324 -4.69 -13.13 14.80
C GLY A 324 -4.07 -14.04 13.73
N GLN A 325 -4.89 -14.72 12.92
CA GLN A 325 -4.43 -15.55 11.80
C GLN A 325 -3.93 -14.70 10.63
N LEU A 326 -4.45 -13.48 10.49
CA LEU A 326 -3.88 -12.42 9.66
C LEU A 326 -3.44 -11.26 10.55
N ARG A 327 -2.29 -10.68 10.26
CA ARG A 327 -1.76 -9.51 10.98
C ARG A 327 -0.88 -8.65 10.07
N ALA A 328 -0.98 -7.34 10.19
CA ALA A 328 0.01 -6.47 9.61
C ALA A 328 1.35 -6.65 10.35
N VAL A 329 2.41 -6.88 9.60
CA VAL A 329 3.76 -6.95 10.13
C VAL A 329 4.29 -5.53 10.22
N ILE A 330 4.47 -5.01 11.41
CA ILE A 330 4.96 -3.65 11.63
C ILE A 330 6.46 -3.73 11.94
N ASP A 331 7.26 -3.07 11.12
CA ASP A 331 8.71 -3.03 11.27
C ASP A 331 9.15 -1.81 12.09
N GLN A 332 8.80 -0.61 11.63
CA GLN A 332 9.17 0.63 12.29
C GLN A 332 7.97 1.58 12.40
N VAL A 333 7.97 2.34 13.50
CA VAL A 333 6.99 3.40 13.74
C VAL A 333 7.74 4.73 13.90
N PHE A 334 7.36 5.71 13.10
CA PHE A 334 7.87 7.08 13.13
C PHE A 334 6.76 8.03 13.54
N MET A 335 7.10 9.17 14.10
CA MET A 335 6.11 10.24 14.29
C MET A 335 5.81 10.94 12.96
N LEU A 336 4.63 11.56 12.83
CA LEU A 336 4.25 12.29 11.61
C LEU A 336 5.34 13.25 11.13
N GLY A 337 6.00 13.99 12.04
CA GLY A 337 7.09 14.91 11.73
C GLY A 337 8.37 14.24 11.21
N GLU A 338 8.46 12.93 11.30
CA GLU A 338 9.60 12.12 10.84
C GLU A 338 9.31 11.42 9.49
N ALA A 339 8.29 11.85 8.76
CA ALA A 339 7.91 11.27 7.47
C ALA A 339 9.08 11.19 6.47
N SER A 340 9.95 12.18 6.45
CA SER A 340 11.19 12.19 5.66
C SER A 340 12.11 11.00 6.01
N GLN A 341 12.29 10.71 7.31
CA GLN A 341 13.10 9.58 7.79
C GLN A 341 12.44 8.23 7.44
N ALA A 342 11.11 8.13 7.60
CA ALA A 342 10.34 6.95 7.22
C ALA A 342 10.49 6.64 5.71
N HIS A 343 10.45 7.67 4.85
CA HIS A 343 10.67 7.51 3.41
C HIS A 343 12.10 7.07 3.08
N ARG A 344 13.13 7.64 3.75
CA ARG A 344 14.53 7.18 3.60
C ARG A 344 14.69 5.72 4.04
N TYR A 345 14.06 5.36 5.15
CA TYR A 345 14.12 3.99 5.65
C TYR A 345 13.48 3.01 4.67
N MET A 346 12.30 3.33 4.12
CA MET A 346 11.69 2.50 3.08
C MET A 346 12.55 2.42 1.81
N ALA A 347 13.15 3.54 1.38
CA ALA A 347 14.02 3.58 0.21
C ALA A 347 15.26 2.68 0.35
N SER A 348 15.76 2.49 1.57
CA SER A 348 16.89 1.58 1.85
C SER A 348 16.56 0.11 1.68
N ASN A 349 15.29 -0.27 1.47
CA ASN A 349 14.80 -1.65 1.36
C ASN A 349 15.14 -2.55 2.56
N LYS A 350 15.45 -1.99 3.73
CA LYS A 350 15.75 -2.76 4.95
C LYS A 350 14.50 -3.30 5.63
N ASN A 351 13.38 -2.61 5.47
CA ASN A 351 12.13 -2.93 6.17
C ASN A 351 11.62 -4.35 5.91
N ILE A 352 11.00 -4.90 6.95
CA ILE A 352 10.25 -6.17 6.95
C ILE A 352 8.80 -5.86 7.28
N GLY A 353 7.90 -5.97 6.30
CA GLY A 353 6.50 -5.54 6.47
C GLY A 353 6.30 -4.04 6.28
N LYS A 354 5.53 -3.43 7.17
CA LYS A 354 5.01 -2.07 7.08
C LYS A 354 5.77 -1.09 7.96
N ILE A 355 5.88 0.13 7.48
CA ILE A 355 6.34 1.31 8.22
C ILE A 355 5.11 2.15 8.51
N ILE A 356 5.00 2.67 9.73
CA ILE A 356 3.83 3.43 10.19
C ILE A 356 4.25 4.82 10.64
N LEU A 357 3.47 5.83 10.26
CA LEU A 357 3.51 7.17 10.85
C LEU A 357 2.44 7.26 11.93
N ARG A 358 2.83 7.62 13.15
CA ARG A 358 1.93 7.86 14.27
C ARG A 358 1.66 9.35 14.40
N MET A 359 0.41 9.70 14.60
CA MET A 359 0.03 11.07 14.92
C MET A 359 0.47 11.42 16.36
N PRO A 360 0.83 12.68 16.64
CA PRO A 360 1.12 13.10 18.01
C PRO A 360 -0.10 12.86 18.89
N PRO A 361 0.09 12.49 20.18
CA PRO A 361 -1.01 12.46 21.13
C PRO A 361 -1.59 13.89 21.30
N ASN A 362 -2.90 13.98 21.37
CA ASN A 362 -3.61 15.23 21.67
C ASN A 362 -3.35 15.65 23.13
#